data_a8936ee2ec33c028456b4d74fcd197d5
#
_entry.id   a8936ee2ec33c028456b4d74fcd197d5
#
_cell.length_a   1.000
_cell.length_b   1.000
_cell.length_c   1.000
_cell.angle_alpha   90.00
_cell.angle_beta   90.00
_cell.angle_gamma   90.00
#
_symmetry.space_group_name_H-M   'P 1'
#
loop_
_entity.id
_entity.type
_entity.pdbx_description
1 polymer ?
#
loop_
_entity_poly.entity_id
_entity_poly.type
_entity_poly.pdbx_seq_one_letter_code
_entity_poly.pdbx_strand_id
1 'polypeptide(L)'
;MSDKSRKEMVHGYEIKRSVLFDNDRGFALAENPNAPQSFVTWQFTEENGKRDYYWGHYTTNRNAAVRDYENRVSEYQHDYGVSEKTAYKYYSTQRPVDIGTFPKTENGPLYLVNFDKRESVEQGRFLAWGYLVYDAPLTEKQMDDYELRAAPGNPDRKVPMWEPGENKSIADRLAEGAKQAARDNAARPSPSKNTEKDR
;
A
#
# COMPACT_ATOMS: atom_id res chain seq x y z
N MET A 1 -6.19 -15.97 -2.18
CA MET A 1 -4.72 -16.08 -1.99
C MET A 1 -4.25 -14.74 -1.46
N SER A 2 -3.69 -14.74 -0.27
CA SER A 2 -3.28 -13.50 0.43
C SER A 2 -2.12 -12.87 -0.33
N ASP A 3 -2.32 -11.67 -0.82
CA ASP A 3 -1.27 -10.82 -1.34
C ASP A 3 -0.33 -10.46 -0.16
N LYS A 4 0.73 -11.24 -0.01
CA LYS A 4 1.82 -10.90 0.89
C LYS A 4 2.52 -9.70 0.25
N SER A 5 2.14 -8.50 0.66
CA SER A 5 2.90 -7.27 0.45
C SER A 5 4.39 -7.59 0.69
N ARG A 6 5.15 -7.61 -0.40
CA ARG A 6 6.56 -8.04 -0.38
C ARG A 6 7.35 -7.01 0.40
N LYS A 7 7.86 -7.43 1.55
CA LYS A 7 8.58 -6.58 2.51
C LYS A 7 9.89 -6.07 1.88
N GLU A 8 10.13 -4.78 1.94
CA GLU A 8 11.40 -4.19 1.49
C GLU A 8 12.50 -4.58 2.49
N MET A 9 13.57 -5.23 1.99
CA MET A 9 14.68 -5.71 2.79
C MET A 9 15.97 -4.99 2.39
N VAL A 10 16.68 -4.44 3.36
CA VAL A 10 17.97 -3.73 3.19
C VAL A 10 18.97 -4.27 4.20
N HIS A 11 20.10 -4.79 3.74
CA HIS A 11 21.13 -5.39 4.61
C HIS A 11 20.61 -6.40 5.65
N GLY A 12 19.54 -7.13 5.30
CA GLY A 12 18.90 -8.10 6.21
C GLY A 12 17.87 -7.50 7.17
N TYR A 13 17.64 -6.20 7.14
CA TYR A 13 16.59 -5.52 7.92
C TYR A 13 15.36 -5.25 7.05
N GLU A 14 14.18 -5.45 7.63
CA GLU A 14 12.91 -5.11 7.01
C GLU A 14 12.59 -3.63 7.25
N ILE A 15 12.35 -2.87 6.18
CA ILE A 15 11.90 -1.47 6.29
C ILE A 15 10.50 -1.45 6.88
N LYS A 16 10.32 -0.75 8.00
CA LYS A 16 9.03 -0.59 8.72
C LYS A 16 8.38 0.76 8.44
N ARG A 17 9.18 1.81 8.35
CA ARG A 17 8.74 3.17 8.04
C ARG A 17 9.77 3.83 7.14
N SER A 18 9.33 4.66 6.23
CA SER A 18 10.22 5.54 5.47
C SER A 18 9.49 6.82 5.07
N VAL A 19 10.23 7.89 4.94
CA VAL A 19 9.80 9.18 4.40
C VAL A 19 10.79 9.59 3.32
N LEU A 20 10.30 10.10 2.21
CA LEU A 20 11.09 10.69 1.12
C LEU A 20 10.70 12.16 1.01
N PHE A 21 11.68 13.04 0.88
CA PHE A 21 11.47 14.48 0.70
C PHE A 21 11.59 14.88 -0.77
N ASP A 22 11.11 16.09 -1.07
CA ASP A 22 11.10 16.69 -2.42
C ASP A 22 12.50 16.92 -3.01
N ASN A 23 13.54 16.88 -2.18
CA ASN A 23 14.94 16.93 -2.58
C ASN A 23 15.58 15.53 -2.78
N ASP A 24 14.78 14.48 -2.96
CA ASP A 24 15.19 13.08 -3.19
C ASP A 24 16.02 12.47 -2.05
N ARG A 25 15.96 13.02 -0.85
CA ARG A 25 16.53 12.46 0.37
C ARG A 25 15.44 11.99 1.32
N GLY A 26 15.76 11.01 2.15
CA GLY A 26 14.79 10.47 3.07
C GLY A 26 15.40 9.73 4.24
N PHE A 27 14.52 9.27 5.13
CA PHE A 27 14.87 8.45 6.28
C PHE A 27 14.05 7.18 6.32
N ALA A 28 14.64 6.11 6.85
CA ALA A 28 13.97 4.84 7.03
C ALA A 28 14.25 4.28 8.43
N LEU A 29 13.23 3.67 9.02
CA LEU A 29 13.31 2.84 10.22
C LEU A 29 13.15 1.39 9.80
N ALA A 30 14.10 0.54 10.20
CA ALA A 30 14.12 -0.86 9.84
C ALA A 30 14.36 -1.77 11.06
N GLU A 31 13.94 -3.03 10.92
CA GLU A 31 14.00 -4.04 11.97
C GLU A 31 14.58 -5.35 11.45
N ASN A 32 15.50 -5.94 12.22
CA ASN A 32 15.96 -7.33 12.07
C ASN A 32 16.03 -7.99 13.46
N PRO A 33 15.05 -8.84 13.81
CA PRO A 33 15.04 -9.50 15.13
C PRO A 33 16.24 -10.42 15.39
N ASN A 34 16.93 -10.85 14.32
CA ASN A 34 18.07 -11.77 14.42
C ASN A 34 19.43 -11.04 14.46
N ALA A 35 19.43 -9.71 14.29
CA ALA A 35 20.67 -8.94 14.38
C ALA A 35 21.01 -8.58 15.84
N PRO A 36 22.30 -8.43 16.18
CA PRO A 36 22.73 -7.99 17.51
C PRO A 36 22.12 -6.64 17.91
N GLN A 37 21.90 -5.75 16.96
CA GLN A 37 21.15 -4.50 17.11
C GLN A 37 19.89 -4.60 16.23
N SER A 38 18.77 -4.91 16.85
CA SER A 38 17.55 -5.29 16.14
C SER A 38 16.90 -4.14 15.35
N PHE A 39 17.26 -2.89 15.62
CA PHE A 39 16.67 -1.72 14.96
C PHE A 39 17.77 -0.83 14.40
N VAL A 40 17.44 -0.19 13.28
CA VAL A 40 18.30 0.80 12.63
C VAL A 40 17.46 1.91 12.01
N THR A 41 17.96 3.13 12.07
CA THR A 41 17.47 4.24 11.27
C THR A 41 18.56 4.62 10.26
N TRP A 42 18.19 4.71 8.99
CA TRP A 42 19.09 5.17 7.92
C TRP A 42 18.62 6.49 7.34
N GLN A 43 19.55 7.26 6.84
CA GLN A 43 19.30 8.22 5.79
C GLN A 43 19.48 7.54 4.43
N PHE A 44 18.74 7.98 3.41
CA PHE A 44 18.92 7.50 2.05
C PHE A 44 18.76 8.63 1.04
N THR A 45 19.31 8.44 -0.15
CA THR A 45 18.97 9.18 -1.37
C THR A 45 18.19 8.27 -2.29
N GLU A 46 17.24 8.84 -3.03
CA GLU A 46 16.48 8.11 -4.04
C GLU A 46 16.76 8.72 -5.42
N GLU A 47 17.22 7.89 -6.35
CA GLU A 47 17.39 8.26 -7.73
C GLU A 47 16.71 7.21 -8.61
N ASN A 48 15.78 7.64 -9.47
CA ASN A 48 15.00 6.77 -10.35
C ASN A 48 14.33 5.58 -9.61
N GLY A 49 13.85 5.81 -8.38
CA GLY A 49 13.22 4.79 -7.54
C GLY A 49 14.19 3.80 -6.88
N LYS A 50 15.49 3.98 -7.07
CA LYS A 50 16.51 3.23 -6.37
C LYS A 50 17.02 4.01 -5.17
N ARG A 51 17.03 3.38 -4.00
CA ARG A 51 17.48 3.98 -2.75
C ARG A 51 18.88 3.51 -2.40
N ASP A 52 19.75 4.48 -2.05
CA ASP A 52 21.05 4.25 -1.47
C ASP A 52 21.03 4.65 0.01
N TYR A 53 21.26 3.67 0.89
CA TYR A 53 21.12 3.82 2.34
C TYR A 53 22.48 4.03 3.01
N TYR A 54 22.54 5.03 3.89
CA TYR A 54 23.78 5.41 4.61
C TYR A 54 23.47 6.02 5.98
N TRP A 55 24.48 6.31 6.77
CA TRP A 55 24.42 6.92 8.10
C TRP A 55 23.41 6.26 9.03
N GLY A 56 23.64 4.96 9.27
CA GLY A 56 22.79 4.15 10.11
C GLY A 56 23.04 4.36 11.59
N HIS A 57 21.98 4.61 12.36
CA HIS A 57 22.00 4.57 13.82
C HIS A 57 21.39 3.25 14.28
N TYR A 58 22.18 2.41 14.93
CA TYR A 58 21.79 1.07 15.33
C TYR A 58 21.48 1.03 16.83
N THR A 59 20.42 0.29 17.22
CA THR A 59 20.03 0.11 18.62
C THR A 59 19.27 -1.20 18.84
N THR A 60 19.26 -1.67 20.08
CA THR A 60 18.41 -2.80 20.51
C THR A 60 17.05 -2.34 21.01
N ASN A 61 16.86 -1.04 21.25
CA ASN A 61 15.65 -0.47 21.84
C ASN A 61 14.74 0.13 20.76
N ARG A 62 13.56 -0.48 20.58
CA ARG A 62 12.57 -0.04 19.58
C ARG A 62 12.12 1.42 19.80
N ASN A 63 11.86 1.82 21.05
CA ASN A 63 11.38 3.18 21.33
C ASN A 63 12.48 4.22 21.07
N ALA A 64 13.74 3.86 21.32
CA ALA A 64 14.88 4.73 20.97
C ALA A 64 15.00 4.88 19.45
N ALA A 65 14.86 3.79 18.68
CA ALA A 65 14.89 3.85 17.22
C ALA A 65 13.75 4.70 16.63
N VAL A 66 12.53 4.56 17.18
CA VAL A 66 11.38 5.37 16.73
C VAL A 66 11.63 6.86 17.00
N ARG A 67 12.09 7.22 18.20
CA ARG A 67 12.42 8.62 18.52
C ARG A 67 13.55 9.17 17.64
N ASP A 68 14.60 8.38 17.41
CA ASP A 68 15.71 8.77 16.53
C ASP A 68 15.18 9.04 15.10
N TYR A 69 14.34 8.15 14.57
CA TYR A 69 13.71 8.35 13.26
C TYR A 69 12.90 9.64 13.20
N GLU A 70 12.02 9.88 14.19
CA GLU A 70 11.15 11.06 14.23
C GLU A 70 11.95 12.36 14.40
N ASN A 71 12.98 12.37 15.23
CA ASN A 71 13.87 13.50 15.41
C ASN A 71 14.63 13.83 14.11
N ARG A 72 15.24 12.82 13.47
CA ARG A 72 15.98 13.01 12.20
C ARG A 72 15.09 13.56 11.09
N VAL A 73 13.86 13.08 10.99
CA VAL A 73 12.85 13.57 10.02
C VAL A 73 12.53 15.04 10.31
N SER A 74 12.18 15.35 11.57
CA SER A 74 11.79 16.71 11.98
C SER A 74 12.93 17.72 11.86
N GLU A 75 14.13 17.36 12.31
CA GLU A 75 15.32 18.21 12.21
C GLU A 75 15.67 18.47 10.74
N TYR A 76 15.62 17.44 9.89
CA TYR A 76 15.92 17.60 8.47
C TYR A 76 14.91 18.51 7.76
N GLN A 77 13.61 18.34 8.04
CA GLN A 77 12.57 19.20 7.49
C GLN A 77 12.76 20.66 7.93
N HIS A 78 13.11 20.86 9.21
CA HIS A 78 13.34 22.20 9.75
C HIS A 78 14.57 22.87 9.13
N ASP A 79 15.70 22.16 9.08
CA ASP A 79 16.99 22.72 8.67
C ASP A 79 17.07 23.00 7.17
N TYR A 80 16.40 22.19 6.36
CA TYR A 80 16.45 22.26 4.89
C TYR A 80 15.18 22.82 4.25
N GLY A 81 14.10 23.04 5.03
CA GLY A 81 12.84 23.58 4.53
C GLY A 81 12.15 22.69 3.51
N VAL A 82 12.37 21.36 3.59
CA VAL A 82 11.85 20.38 2.64
C VAL A 82 10.48 19.83 3.05
N SER A 83 9.70 19.41 2.06
CA SER A 83 8.40 18.76 2.25
C SER A 83 8.46 17.28 1.91
N GLU A 84 7.57 16.47 2.51
CA GLU A 84 7.46 15.07 2.16
C GLU A 84 7.03 14.90 0.70
N LYS A 85 7.80 14.12 -0.05
CA LYS A 85 7.49 13.80 -1.44
C LYS A 85 6.44 12.72 -1.49
N THR A 86 5.33 13.04 -2.09
CA THR A 86 4.26 12.09 -2.32
C THR A 86 4.46 11.39 -3.66
N ALA A 87 4.53 10.06 -3.64
CA ALA A 87 4.62 9.25 -4.85
C ALA A 87 3.32 8.47 -5.05
N TYR A 88 2.75 8.58 -6.25
CA TYR A 88 1.54 7.88 -6.66
C TYR A 88 1.92 6.71 -7.55
N LYS A 89 1.52 5.49 -7.18
CA LYS A 89 1.88 4.25 -7.87
C LYS A 89 0.65 3.60 -8.47
N TYR A 90 0.71 3.32 -9.77
CA TYR A 90 -0.38 2.67 -10.51
C TYR A 90 0.15 1.44 -11.26
N TYR A 91 -0.69 0.45 -11.45
CA TYR A 91 -0.35 -0.79 -12.15
C TYR A 91 -1.54 -1.28 -12.98
N SER A 92 -1.26 -2.05 -14.03
CA SER A 92 -2.28 -2.79 -14.75
C SER A 92 -2.24 -4.26 -14.38
N THR A 93 -3.41 -4.89 -14.31
CA THR A 93 -3.57 -6.34 -14.16
C THR A 93 -3.83 -7.03 -15.50
N GLN A 94 -4.02 -6.27 -16.57
CA GLN A 94 -4.42 -6.79 -17.87
C GLN A 94 -3.27 -6.81 -18.88
N ARG A 95 -2.32 -5.90 -18.75
CA ARG A 95 -1.17 -5.80 -19.65
C ARG A 95 0.07 -5.24 -18.95
N PRO A 96 1.27 -5.57 -19.45
CA PRO A 96 2.48 -4.92 -18.98
C PRO A 96 2.45 -3.42 -19.29
N VAL A 97 3.12 -2.63 -18.46
CA VAL A 97 3.18 -1.18 -18.56
C VAL A 97 4.54 -0.70 -19.08
N ASP A 98 4.56 0.45 -19.73
CA ASP A 98 5.77 1.17 -20.13
C ASP A 98 5.62 2.68 -19.88
N ILE A 99 6.72 3.41 -19.86
CA ILE A 99 6.72 4.85 -19.61
C ILE A 99 6.20 5.66 -20.81
N GLY A 100 6.24 5.11 -22.02
CA GLY A 100 5.96 5.83 -23.26
C GLY A 100 4.49 5.94 -23.61
N THR A 101 3.68 4.92 -23.32
CA THR A 101 2.29 4.77 -23.79
C THR A 101 1.23 5.07 -22.74
N PHE A 102 1.60 5.20 -21.47
CA PHE A 102 0.66 5.47 -20.39
C PHE A 102 0.43 6.95 -20.15
N PRO A 103 -0.62 7.33 -19.38
CA PRO A 103 -1.01 8.72 -19.21
C PRO A 103 0.19 9.57 -18.82
N LYS A 104 0.34 10.71 -19.50
CA LYS A 104 1.30 11.72 -19.13
C LYS A 104 0.59 12.78 -18.32
N THR A 105 0.99 12.93 -17.07
CA THR A 105 0.77 14.14 -16.30
C THR A 105 1.75 15.21 -16.80
N GLU A 106 1.73 16.40 -16.26
CA GLU A 106 2.67 17.47 -16.61
C GLU A 106 4.13 17.00 -16.52
N ASN A 107 4.45 16.11 -15.58
CA ASN A 107 5.79 15.62 -15.27
C ASN A 107 6.01 14.12 -15.53
N GLY A 108 5.04 13.37 -15.98
CA GLY A 108 5.40 11.99 -16.08
C GLY A 108 4.37 11.00 -16.59
N PRO A 109 4.65 9.72 -16.57
CA PRO A 109 5.27 8.96 -15.46
C PRO A 109 6.75 9.25 -15.33
N LEU A 110 7.21 9.37 -14.08
CA LEU A 110 8.60 9.66 -13.76
C LEU A 110 9.49 8.45 -14.08
N TYR A 111 9.05 7.29 -13.63
CA TYR A 111 9.74 6.01 -13.85
C TYR A 111 8.78 4.83 -13.63
N LEU A 112 9.23 3.64 -14.01
CA LEU A 112 8.54 2.37 -13.81
C LEU A 112 9.37 1.47 -12.90
N VAL A 113 8.74 0.87 -11.89
CA VAL A 113 9.38 -0.13 -11.02
C VAL A 113 8.89 -1.51 -11.42
N ASN A 114 9.81 -2.36 -11.88
CA ASN A 114 9.51 -3.75 -12.24
C ASN A 114 9.23 -4.58 -10.98
N PHE A 115 8.14 -5.35 -10.95
CA PHE A 115 7.78 -6.20 -9.81
C PHE A 115 8.82 -7.28 -9.51
N ASP A 116 9.42 -7.88 -10.53
CA ASP A 116 10.33 -9.00 -10.35
C ASP A 116 11.71 -8.56 -9.88
N LYS A 117 12.25 -7.52 -10.51
CA LYS A 117 13.60 -7.04 -10.24
C LYS A 117 13.66 -5.92 -9.21
N ARG A 118 12.55 -5.22 -8.98
CA ARG A 118 12.46 -4.01 -8.14
C ARG A 118 13.46 -2.92 -8.55
N GLU A 119 13.79 -2.92 -9.82
CA GLU A 119 14.64 -1.92 -10.44
C GLU A 119 13.78 -0.90 -11.15
N SER A 120 14.19 0.36 -11.13
CA SER A 120 13.60 1.38 -11.97
C SER A 120 13.94 1.09 -13.43
N VAL A 121 12.97 1.30 -14.30
CA VAL A 121 13.13 1.13 -15.75
C VAL A 121 13.07 2.50 -16.39
N GLU A 122 14.11 2.90 -17.10
CA GLU A 122 14.17 4.16 -17.80
C GLU A 122 13.25 4.19 -19.03
N GLN A 123 12.88 5.39 -19.43
CA GLN A 123 12.00 5.63 -20.57
C GLN A 123 12.51 4.92 -21.85
N GLY A 124 11.60 4.19 -22.50
CA GLY A 124 11.84 3.57 -23.80
C GLY A 124 12.45 2.18 -23.78
N ARG A 125 12.62 1.54 -22.64
CA ARG A 125 13.37 0.28 -22.57
C ARG A 125 12.56 -0.99 -22.52
N PHE A 126 11.42 -1.13 -21.84
CA PHE A 126 10.70 -2.41 -21.80
C PHE A 126 9.25 -2.27 -21.36
N LEU A 127 8.40 -3.13 -21.90
CA LEU A 127 7.16 -3.53 -21.25
C LEU A 127 7.50 -4.36 -20.02
N ALA A 128 6.97 -4.00 -18.88
CA ALA A 128 7.19 -4.75 -17.65
C ALA A 128 5.92 -4.84 -16.80
N TRP A 129 5.78 -5.92 -16.05
CA TRP A 129 4.82 -5.98 -14.96
C TRP A 129 5.38 -5.17 -13.80
N GLY A 130 4.79 -4.02 -13.53
CA GLY A 130 5.35 -3.10 -12.55
C GLY A 130 4.43 -1.97 -12.16
N TYR A 131 4.93 -1.07 -11.32
CA TYR A 131 4.29 0.18 -10.96
C TYR A 131 4.80 1.31 -11.85
N LEU A 132 3.88 2.03 -12.46
CA LEU A 132 4.13 3.39 -12.96
C LEU A 132 4.12 4.36 -11.78
N VAL A 133 5.15 5.16 -11.62
CA VAL A 133 5.27 6.11 -10.51
C VAL A 133 5.13 7.54 -11.03
N TYR A 134 4.24 8.29 -10.38
CA TYR A 134 3.91 9.67 -10.71
C TYR A 134 4.12 10.57 -9.49
N ASP A 135 4.38 11.83 -9.72
CA ASP A 135 4.44 12.88 -8.71
C ASP A 135 3.06 13.52 -8.41
N ALA A 136 2.09 13.27 -9.27
CA ALA A 136 0.71 13.74 -9.13
C ALA A 136 -0.29 12.59 -9.30
N PRO A 137 -1.49 12.66 -8.70
CA PRO A 137 -2.50 11.62 -8.85
C PRO A 137 -3.07 11.60 -10.28
N LEU A 138 -3.33 10.41 -10.79
CA LEU A 138 -4.08 10.22 -12.03
C LEU A 138 -5.58 10.43 -11.77
N THR A 139 -6.27 10.98 -12.75
CA THR A 139 -7.74 11.08 -12.72
C THR A 139 -8.39 9.71 -12.91
N GLU A 140 -9.62 9.54 -12.42
CA GLU A 140 -10.40 8.30 -12.64
C GLU A 140 -10.50 7.97 -14.13
N LYS A 141 -10.74 8.99 -14.97
CA LYS A 141 -10.78 8.80 -16.43
C LYS A 141 -9.47 8.28 -17.00
N GLN A 142 -8.32 8.79 -16.55
CA GLN A 142 -7.00 8.28 -16.98
C GLN A 142 -6.77 6.84 -16.52
N MET A 143 -7.20 6.50 -15.31
CA MET A 143 -7.09 5.13 -14.81
C MET A 143 -7.96 4.17 -15.63
N ASP A 144 -9.18 4.56 -15.97
CA ASP A 144 -10.09 3.73 -16.77
C ASP A 144 -9.62 3.58 -18.21
N ASP A 145 -9.24 4.68 -18.87
CA ASP A 145 -8.79 4.67 -20.27
C ASP A 145 -7.53 3.79 -20.50
N TYR A 146 -6.71 3.64 -19.46
CA TYR A 146 -5.45 2.87 -19.51
C TYR A 146 -5.48 1.59 -18.69
N GLU A 147 -6.63 1.19 -18.13
CA GLU A 147 -6.81 -0.02 -17.33
C GLU A 147 -5.87 -0.07 -16.10
N LEU A 148 -5.63 1.09 -15.49
CA LEU A 148 -4.76 1.24 -14.33
C LEU A 148 -5.54 1.15 -13.02
N ARG A 149 -4.86 0.67 -12.01
CA ARG A 149 -5.33 0.63 -10.63
C ARG A 149 -4.31 1.27 -9.71
N ALA A 150 -4.79 2.01 -8.72
CA ALA A 150 -3.93 2.56 -7.68
C ALA A 150 -3.34 1.43 -6.81
N ALA A 151 -2.04 1.53 -6.53
CA ALA A 151 -1.36 0.57 -5.67
C ALA A 151 -1.88 0.64 -4.23
N PRO A 152 -1.76 -0.46 -3.45
CA PRO A 152 -2.00 -0.41 -2.01
C PRO A 152 -1.12 0.66 -1.35
N GLY A 153 -1.73 1.51 -0.52
CA GLY A 153 -1.03 2.60 0.15
C GLY A 153 -0.84 3.88 -0.67
N ASN A 154 -1.39 3.96 -1.89
CA ASN A 154 -1.44 5.19 -2.65
C ASN A 154 -2.23 6.27 -1.90
N PRO A 155 -1.75 7.52 -1.83
CA PRO A 155 -2.42 8.58 -1.07
C PRO A 155 -3.80 8.96 -1.60
N ASP A 156 -4.00 8.85 -2.91
CA ASP A 156 -5.28 9.10 -3.59
C ASP A 156 -6.22 7.89 -3.55
N ARG A 157 -5.72 6.74 -3.15
CA ARG A 157 -6.59 5.60 -2.91
C ARG A 157 -7.46 5.96 -1.70
N LYS A 158 -8.70 6.29 -1.96
CA LYS A 158 -9.76 6.19 -0.95
C LYS A 158 -9.85 4.71 -0.56
N VAL A 159 -8.98 4.28 0.35
CA VAL A 159 -9.30 3.10 1.13
C VAL A 159 -10.65 3.47 1.72
N PRO A 160 -11.73 2.73 1.48
CA PRO A 160 -12.91 2.87 2.31
C PRO A 160 -12.33 2.77 3.71
N MET A 161 -12.41 3.86 4.47
CA MET A 161 -11.97 3.83 5.85
C MET A 161 -12.69 2.62 6.40
N TRP A 162 -11.93 1.54 6.61
CA TRP A 162 -12.44 0.41 7.34
C TRP A 162 -12.66 1.00 8.73
N GLU A 163 -13.83 1.57 8.92
CA GLU A 163 -14.33 1.75 10.25
C GLU A 163 -14.25 0.34 10.83
N PRO A 164 -13.56 0.13 11.95
CA PRO A 164 -13.67 -1.11 12.66
C PRO A 164 -15.17 -1.21 13.04
N GLY A 165 -15.97 -1.53 12.04
CA GLY A 165 -17.31 -2.00 12.21
C GLY A 165 -17.12 -3.17 13.12
N GLU A 166 -17.68 -3.06 14.31
CA GLU A 166 -17.74 -4.03 15.37
C GLU A 166 -17.21 -5.38 14.87
N ASN A 167 -16.07 -5.79 15.39
CA ASN A 167 -15.52 -7.14 15.15
C ASN A 167 -16.52 -8.13 15.75
N LYS A 168 -17.70 -8.24 15.10
CA LYS A 168 -18.64 -9.29 15.40
C LYS A 168 -17.93 -10.59 15.10
N SER A 169 -17.67 -11.33 16.13
CA SER A 169 -17.03 -12.64 15.99
C SER A 169 -17.84 -13.47 14.99
N ILE A 170 -17.21 -14.46 14.37
CA ILE A 170 -17.92 -15.39 13.47
C ILE A 170 -19.16 -15.97 14.18
N ALA A 171 -19.07 -16.19 15.51
CA ALA A 171 -20.17 -16.63 16.35
C ALA A 171 -21.31 -15.60 16.41
N ASP A 172 -21.02 -14.31 16.51
CA ASP A 172 -22.04 -13.25 16.52
C ASP A 172 -22.74 -13.12 15.17
N ARG A 173 -21.99 -13.25 14.06
CA ARG A 173 -22.58 -13.25 12.70
C ARG A 173 -23.47 -14.47 12.47
N LEU A 174 -23.09 -15.63 12.96
CA LEU A 174 -23.90 -16.84 12.90
C LEU A 174 -25.17 -16.70 13.76
N ALA A 175 -25.04 -16.12 14.96
CA ALA A 175 -26.20 -15.87 15.83
C ALA A 175 -27.19 -14.86 15.25
N GLU A 176 -26.70 -13.79 14.60
CA GLU A 176 -27.56 -12.83 13.86
C GLU A 176 -28.23 -13.47 12.64
N GLY A 177 -27.47 -14.23 11.86
CA GLY A 177 -27.99 -14.99 10.71
C GLY A 177 -29.09 -15.97 11.13
N ALA A 178 -28.90 -16.68 12.24
CA ALA A 178 -29.89 -17.59 12.79
C ALA A 178 -31.19 -16.85 13.27
N LYS A 179 -31.01 -15.70 13.93
CA LYS A 179 -32.15 -14.84 14.32
C LYS A 179 -32.92 -14.31 13.11
N GLN A 180 -32.23 -13.90 12.06
CA GLN A 180 -32.86 -13.42 10.84
C GLN A 180 -33.60 -14.55 10.13
N ALA A 181 -33.01 -15.73 9.98
CA ALA A 181 -33.65 -16.90 9.40
C ALA A 181 -34.90 -17.35 10.20
N ALA A 182 -34.86 -17.25 11.53
CA ALA A 182 -35.99 -17.55 12.38
C ALA A 182 -37.14 -16.55 12.16
N ARG A 183 -36.87 -15.26 11.99
CA ARG A 183 -37.87 -14.23 11.67
C ARG A 183 -38.50 -14.46 10.30
N ASP A 184 -37.68 -14.77 9.30
CA ASP A 184 -38.12 -15.01 7.93
C ASP A 184 -38.97 -16.30 7.83
N ASN A 185 -38.67 -17.32 8.60
CA ASN A 185 -39.47 -18.54 8.71
C ASN A 185 -40.80 -18.32 9.46
N ALA A 186 -40.80 -17.47 10.48
CA ALA A 186 -42.05 -17.12 11.21
C ALA A 186 -43.00 -16.26 10.35
N ALA A 187 -42.45 -15.50 9.41
CA ALA A 187 -43.25 -14.66 8.49
C ALA A 187 -43.78 -15.43 7.27
N ARG A 188 -43.40 -16.69 7.05
CA ARG A 188 -43.93 -17.52 5.96
C ARG A 188 -45.36 -17.98 6.31
N PRO A 189 -46.36 -17.71 5.45
CA PRO A 189 -47.70 -18.23 5.65
C PRO A 189 -47.69 -19.75 5.59
N SER A 190 -48.36 -20.39 6.56
CA SER A 190 -48.48 -21.84 6.59
C SER A 190 -49.19 -22.34 5.30
N PRO A 191 -48.69 -23.43 4.68
CA PRO A 191 -49.39 -23.98 3.51
C PRO A 191 -50.81 -24.43 3.91
N SER A 192 -51.81 -23.89 3.24
CA SER A 192 -53.22 -24.28 3.42
C SER A 192 -53.35 -25.76 3.08
N LYS A 193 -53.83 -26.57 4.04
CA LYS A 193 -54.24 -27.94 3.79
C LYS A 193 -55.45 -27.92 2.86
N ASN A 194 -55.24 -28.21 1.58
CA ASN A 194 -56.35 -28.58 0.69
C ASN A 194 -56.85 -29.95 1.15
N THR A 195 -57.97 -29.94 1.82
CA THR A 195 -58.80 -31.13 2.00
C THR A 195 -59.56 -31.37 0.72
N GLU A 196 -59.04 -32.23 -0.13
CA GLU A 196 -59.82 -32.81 -1.22
C GLU A 196 -60.83 -33.75 -0.60
N LYS A 197 -62.11 -33.37 -0.70
CA LYS A 197 -63.25 -34.25 -0.37
C LYS A 197 -63.61 -35.01 -1.64
N ASP A 198 -63.45 -36.33 -1.56
CA ASP A 198 -64.01 -37.28 -2.48
C ASP A 198 -65.52 -37.10 -2.68
N ARG A 199 -65.92 -37.17 -3.97
CA ARG A 199 -67.17 -37.72 -4.45
C ARG A 199 -66.97 -38.33 -5.83
#